data_2f44e94352920345cee4b26034b11022
#
_entry.id   2f44e94352920345cee4b26034b11022
#
_cell.length_a   1.000
_cell.length_b   1.000
_cell.length_c   1.000
_cell.angle_alpha   90.00
_cell.angle_beta   90.00
_cell.angle_gamma   90.00
#
_symmetry.space_group_name_H-M   'P 1'
#
loop_
_entity.id
_entity.type
_entity.pdbx_description
1 polymer ?
#
loop_
_entity_poly.entity_id
_entity_poly.type
_entity_poly.pdbx_seq_one_letter_code
_entity_poly.pdbx_strand_id
1 'polypeptide(L)'
;MKKFYIAKARRLRGTPFSSRIEDQGLTAYTVYNHMLLPAGFEGTAKEYSHLKEHVQVWDVAAERQVQIVGKDSAKLVQLMTCRNLSKSKVGRCYYAPIIDEQGKMINDPIILKLDENKWWISLADSDVGPVSYTHLTLPTSDLV
;
A
#
# COMPACT_ATOMS: atom_id res chain seq x y z
N MET A 1 -20.02 18.50 18.16
CA MET A 1 -19.93 17.23 17.42
C MET A 1 -19.16 16.22 18.26
N LYS A 2 -19.66 15.00 18.51
CA LYS A 2 -18.90 13.98 19.26
C LYS A 2 -17.72 13.53 18.40
N LYS A 3 -16.51 13.71 18.88
CA LYS A 3 -15.32 13.17 18.22
C LYS A 3 -15.24 11.68 18.51
N PHE A 4 -15.30 10.86 17.47
CA PHE A 4 -15.06 9.43 17.59
C PHE A 4 -13.58 9.18 17.29
N TYR A 5 -12.81 8.81 18.30
CA TYR A 5 -11.43 8.40 18.11
C TYR A 5 -11.37 6.88 18.14
N ILE A 6 -10.73 6.28 17.15
CA ILE A 6 -10.25 4.91 17.30
C ILE A 6 -9.18 4.96 18.41
N ALA A 7 -9.29 4.07 19.39
CA ALA A 7 -8.30 3.98 20.45
C ALA A 7 -6.92 3.72 19.82
N LYS A 8 -5.94 4.58 20.15
CA LYS A 8 -4.54 4.41 19.73
C LYS A 8 -3.94 3.20 20.47
N ALA A 9 -4.22 2.00 19.99
CA ALA A 9 -3.68 0.77 20.55
C ALA A 9 -2.20 0.60 20.16
N ARG A 10 -1.43 -0.11 20.97
CA ARG A 10 0.00 -0.38 20.68
C ARG A 10 0.25 -1.09 19.34
N ARG A 11 -0.78 -1.74 18.78
CA ARG A 11 -0.73 -2.44 17.48
C ARG A 11 -1.01 -1.52 16.29
N LEU A 12 -1.55 -0.32 16.53
CA LEU A 12 -1.81 0.67 15.49
C LEU A 12 -0.71 1.71 15.51
N ARG A 13 -0.10 1.94 14.37
CA ARG A 13 0.95 2.94 14.21
C ARG A 13 0.35 4.19 13.58
N GLY A 14 0.88 5.37 13.96
CA GLY A 14 0.68 6.58 13.20
C GLY A 14 1.62 6.67 12.01
N THR A 15 1.31 7.57 11.08
CA THR A 15 2.22 7.99 10.03
C THR A 15 3.15 9.11 10.54
N PRO A 16 4.23 9.45 9.84
CA PRO A 16 5.05 10.62 10.18
C PRO A 16 4.29 11.95 10.18
N PHE A 17 3.09 11.98 9.57
CA PHE A 17 2.25 13.16 9.41
C PHE A 17 1.07 13.22 10.39
N SER A 18 0.81 12.15 11.15
CA SER A 18 -0.40 12.01 11.98
C SER A 18 -0.64 13.21 12.90
N SER A 19 0.38 13.71 13.61
CA SER A 19 0.22 14.88 14.50
C SER A 19 -0.20 16.14 13.75
N ARG A 20 0.42 16.41 12.60
CA ARG A 20 0.09 17.57 11.76
C ARG A 20 -1.34 17.49 11.19
N ILE A 21 -1.80 16.29 10.91
CA ILE A 21 -3.16 16.04 10.40
C ILE A 21 -4.18 16.23 11.52
N GLU A 22 -3.88 15.76 12.73
CA GLU A 22 -4.72 15.99 13.92
C GLU A 22 -4.92 17.50 14.17
N ASP A 23 -3.87 18.30 14.00
CA ASP A 23 -3.91 19.76 14.14
C ASP A 23 -4.82 20.44 13.09
N GLN A 24 -5.09 19.79 11.97
CA GLN A 24 -6.02 20.27 10.93
C GLN A 24 -7.50 19.96 11.21
N GLY A 25 -7.83 19.51 12.42
CA GLY A 25 -9.21 19.26 12.80
C GLY A 25 -9.74 17.89 12.41
N LEU A 26 -8.87 16.89 12.31
CA LEU A 26 -9.26 15.50 12.07
C LEU A 26 -10.35 15.04 13.05
N THR A 27 -11.41 14.43 12.54
CA THR A 27 -12.54 13.92 13.33
C THR A 27 -12.62 12.40 13.35
N ALA A 28 -12.00 11.72 12.40
CA ALA A 28 -12.05 10.27 12.31
C ALA A 28 -10.78 9.68 11.68
N TYR A 29 -10.39 8.52 12.21
CA TYR A 29 -9.41 7.62 11.57
C TYR A 29 -10.11 6.35 11.09
N THR A 30 -9.55 5.73 10.06
CA THR A 30 -9.72 4.31 9.78
C THR A 30 -8.37 3.61 9.95
N VAL A 31 -8.35 2.28 9.79
CA VAL A 31 -7.14 1.47 9.85
C VAL A 31 -6.80 0.98 8.44
N TYR A 32 -5.56 1.13 8.07
CA TYR A 32 -5.03 0.71 6.77
C TYR A 32 -3.62 0.15 6.95
N ASN A 33 -3.37 -1.09 6.60
CA ASN A 33 -2.09 -1.78 6.83
C ASN A 33 -1.58 -1.69 8.28
N HIS A 34 -2.47 -1.85 9.28
CA HIS A 34 -2.17 -1.68 10.71
C HIS A 34 -1.71 -0.26 11.10
N MET A 35 -2.02 0.73 10.29
CA MET A 35 -1.72 2.14 10.55
C MET A 35 -2.99 2.97 10.61
N LEU A 36 -2.93 4.07 11.35
CA LEU A 36 -4.00 5.06 11.39
C LEU A 36 -4.00 5.83 10.07
N LEU A 37 -5.11 5.75 9.33
CA LEU A 37 -5.34 6.51 8.11
C LEU A 37 -6.41 7.57 8.38
N PRO A 38 -6.16 8.86 8.12
CA PRO A 38 -7.18 9.91 8.25
C PRO A 38 -8.40 9.61 7.39
N ALA A 39 -9.61 9.73 7.96
CA ALA A 39 -10.85 9.35 7.29
C ALA A 39 -11.91 10.45 7.27
N GLY A 40 -11.77 11.50 8.04
CA GLY A 40 -12.75 12.58 8.03
C GLY A 40 -12.33 13.80 8.80
N PHE A 41 -12.77 14.97 8.33
CA PHE A 41 -12.50 16.29 8.92
C PHE A 41 -13.81 17.07 9.15
N GLU A 42 -14.42 17.59 8.08
CA GLU A 42 -15.61 18.46 8.15
C GLU A 42 -16.91 17.72 7.82
N GLY A 43 -16.82 16.49 7.40
CA GLY A 43 -17.94 15.61 7.00
C GLY A 43 -18.07 15.46 5.49
N THR A 44 -18.62 14.30 5.09
CA THR A 44 -18.61 13.81 3.71
C THR A 44 -19.10 14.81 2.68
N ALA A 45 -20.18 15.52 2.95
CA ALA A 45 -20.77 16.46 1.97
C ALA A 45 -19.82 17.63 1.65
N LYS A 46 -19.21 18.23 2.68
CA LYS A 46 -18.26 19.34 2.50
C LYS A 46 -16.96 18.86 1.85
N GLU A 47 -16.44 17.75 2.30
CA GLU A 47 -15.21 17.16 1.77
C GLU A 47 -15.38 16.76 0.31
N TYR A 48 -16.54 16.21 -0.07
CA TYR A 48 -16.86 15.89 -1.45
C TYR A 48 -16.94 17.14 -2.33
N SER A 49 -17.64 18.21 -1.88
CA SER A 49 -17.69 19.47 -2.62
C SER A 49 -16.29 20.07 -2.80
N HIS A 50 -15.48 20.07 -1.74
CA HIS A 50 -14.11 20.54 -1.80
C HIS A 50 -13.25 19.73 -2.78
N LEU A 51 -13.41 18.39 -2.79
CA LEU A 51 -12.71 17.52 -3.74
C LEU A 51 -13.04 17.85 -5.21
N LYS A 52 -14.28 18.30 -5.48
CA LYS A 52 -14.72 18.65 -6.85
C LYS A 52 -14.22 20.02 -7.33
N GLU A 53 -13.95 20.93 -6.41
CA GLU A 53 -13.66 22.34 -6.70
C GLU A 53 -12.20 22.73 -6.44
N HIS A 54 -11.49 21.94 -5.60
CA HIS A 54 -10.17 22.29 -5.10
C HIS A 54 -9.20 21.11 -5.16
N VAL A 55 -7.91 21.41 -4.98
CA VAL A 55 -6.86 20.40 -4.83
C VAL A 55 -6.91 19.79 -3.44
N GLN A 56 -6.72 18.47 -3.37
CA GLN A 56 -6.63 17.72 -2.12
C GLN A 56 -5.19 17.25 -1.86
N VAL A 57 -4.80 17.23 -0.59
CA VAL A 57 -3.56 16.57 -0.14
C VAL A 57 -3.94 15.40 0.75
N TRP A 58 -3.42 14.22 0.44
CA TRP A 58 -3.75 12.98 1.12
C TRP A 58 -2.51 12.39 1.79
N ASP A 59 -2.61 12.01 3.07
CA ASP A 59 -1.61 11.19 3.73
C ASP A 59 -1.83 9.73 3.36
N VAL A 60 -1.00 9.23 2.46
CA VAL A 60 -0.99 7.83 2.03
C VAL A 60 0.22 7.06 2.59
N ALA A 61 0.88 7.58 3.62
CA ALA A 61 2.02 6.92 4.26
C ALA A 61 1.64 5.62 4.99
N ALA A 62 0.34 5.32 5.11
CA ALA A 62 -0.16 4.02 5.56
C ALA A 62 0.04 2.91 4.51
N GLU A 63 0.27 3.24 3.24
CA GLU A 63 0.69 2.27 2.23
C GLU A 63 2.11 1.80 2.52
N ARG A 64 2.27 0.50 2.77
CA ARG A 64 3.56 -0.10 3.10
C ARG A 64 4.25 -0.59 1.83
N GLN A 65 5.58 -0.47 1.80
CA GLN A 65 6.37 -0.91 0.66
C GLN A 65 7.11 -2.21 0.96
N VAL A 66 7.13 -3.09 -0.03
CA VAL A 66 8.02 -4.24 -0.10
C VAL A 66 9.08 -3.94 -1.16
N GLN A 67 10.35 -4.03 -0.77
CA GLN A 67 11.46 -3.87 -1.70
C GLN A 67 11.97 -5.22 -2.17
N ILE A 68 12.07 -5.38 -3.49
CA ILE A 68 12.64 -6.56 -4.15
C ILE A 68 13.91 -6.13 -4.87
N VAL A 69 15.03 -6.80 -4.56
CA VAL A 69 16.35 -6.47 -5.12
C VAL A 69 17.06 -7.75 -5.54
N GLY A 70 17.70 -7.73 -6.69
CA GLY A 70 18.53 -8.83 -7.19
C GLY A 70 18.35 -9.07 -8.68
N LYS A 71 19.25 -9.84 -9.27
CA LYS A 71 19.27 -10.14 -10.72
C LYS A 71 17.98 -10.77 -11.25
N ASP A 72 17.26 -11.50 -10.41
CA ASP A 72 16.00 -12.14 -10.77
C ASP A 72 14.76 -11.38 -10.27
N SER A 73 14.93 -10.16 -9.74
CA SER A 73 13.85 -9.34 -9.19
C SER A 73 12.73 -9.08 -10.20
N ALA A 74 13.07 -8.81 -11.46
CA ALA A 74 12.09 -8.60 -12.52
C ALA A 74 11.26 -9.87 -12.82
N LYS A 75 11.88 -11.04 -12.76
CA LYS A 75 11.16 -12.33 -12.94
C LYS A 75 10.21 -12.58 -11.78
N LEU A 76 10.65 -12.36 -10.53
CA LEU A 76 9.80 -12.51 -9.35
C LEU A 76 8.61 -11.57 -9.41
N VAL A 77 8.83 -10.29 -9.69
CA VAL A 77 7.74 -9.30 -9.80
C VAL A 77 6.76 -9.67 -10.92
N GLN A 78 7.27 -10.14 -12.07
CA GLN A 78 6.41 -10.58 -13.17
C GLN A 78 5.58 -11.81 -12.80
N LEU A 79 6.12 -12.73 -11.99
CA LEU A 79 5.41 -13.93 -11.55
C LEU A 79 4.24 -13.61 -10.61
N MET A 80 4.34 -12.51 -9.83
CA MET A 80 3.32 -12.11 -8.86
C MET A 80 2.10 -11.44 -9.50
N THR A 81 2.22 -10.92 -10.72
CA THR A 81 1.16 -10.11 -11.36
C THR A 81 0.76 -10.64 -12.72
N CYS A 82 -0.53 -10.53 -13.03
CA CYS A 82 -1.04 -10.78 -14.37
C CYS A 82 -0.69 -9.69 -15.39
N ARG A 83 -0.19 -8.52 -14.94
CA ARG A 83 0.21 -7.44 -15.82
C ARG A 83 1.55 -7.76 -16.48
N ASN A 84 1.64 -7.62 -17.80
CA ASN A 84 2.91 -7.73 -18.51
C ASN A 84 3.82 -6.53 -18.23
N LEU A 85 4.91 -6.77 -17.51
CA LEU A 85 5.91 -5.77 -17.12
C LEU A 85 7.19 -5.81 -18.00
N SER A 86 7.21 -6.61 -19.07
CA SER A 86 8.41 -6.74 -19.93
C SER A 86 8.89 -5.43 -20.55
N LYS A 87 7.99 -4.47 -20.72
CA LYS A 87 8.30 -3.13 -21.26
C LYS A 87 8.38 -2.04 -20.18
N SER A 88 8.49 -2.45 -18.91
CA SER A 88 8.59 -1.50 -17.81
C SER A 88 9.89 -0.71 -17.85
N LYS A 89 9.81 0.58 -17.51
CA LYS A 89 10.94 1.52 -17.53
C LYS A 89 11.28 1.96 -16.12
N VAL A 90 12.57 2.13 -15.85
CA VAL A 90 13.07 2.72 -14.61
C VAL A 90 12.45 4.10 -14.38
N GLY A 91 12.10 4.41 -13.14
CA GLY A 91 11.43 5.65 -12.74
C GLY A 91 9.93 5.71 -13.06
N ARG A 92 9.30 4.60 -13.45
CA ARG A 92 7.87 4.53 -13.73
C ARG A 92 7.12 3.65 -12.75
N CYS A 93 5.88 4.06 -12.48
CA CYS A 93 4.92 3.33 -11.66
C CYS A 93 3.94 2.56 -12.53
N TYR A 94 3.49 1.41 -12.04
CA TYR A 94 2.55 0.53 -12.72
C TYR A 94 1.53 0.00 -11.71
N TYR A 95 0.24 0.20 -11.98
CA TYR A 95 -0.79 -0.55 -11.26
C TYR A 95 -0.73 -2.00 -11.74
N ALA A 96 -0.50 -2.93 -10.82
CA ALA A 96 -0.24 -4.32 -11.16
C ALA A 96 -0.82 -5.28 -10.10
N PRO A 97 -2.07 -5.73 -10.27
CA PRO A 97 -2.72 -6.63 -9.33
C PRO A 97 -1.89 -7.89 -9.08
N ILE A 98 -1.74 -8.23 -7.81
CA ILE A 98 -1.16 -9.49 -7.36
C ILE A 98 -2.29 -10.49 -7.23
N ILE A 99 -2.14 -11.66 -7.85
CA ILE A 99 -3.16 -12.71 -7.92
C ILE A 99 -2.64 -14.02 -7.35
N ASP A 100 -3.56 -14.86 -6.89
CA ASP A 100 -3.27 -16.25 -6.54
C ASP A 100 -3.31 -17.18 -7.77
N GLU A 101 -3.03 -18.48 -7.56
CA GLU A 101 -3.04 -19.49 -8.60
C GLU A 101 -4.43 -19.70 -9.24
N GLN A 102 -5.51 -19.31 -8.54
CA GLN A 102 -6.87 -19.38 -9.05
C GLN A 102 -7.30 -18.09 -9.76
N GLY A 103 -6.40 -17.09 -9.88
CA GLY A 103 -6.67 -15.81 -10.49
C GLY A 103 -7.44 -14.82 -9.61
N LYS A 104 -7.57 -15.09 -8.31
CA LYS A 104 -8.20 -14.17 -7.37
C LYS A 104 -7.21 -13.10 -6.94
N MET A 105 -7.68 -11.89 -6.79
CA MET A 105 -6.84 -10.77 -6.38
C MET A 105 -6.46 -10.87 -4.89
N ILE A 106 -5.17 -10.88 -4.61
CA ILE A 106 -4.60 -10.84 -3.26
C ILE A 106 -4.40 -9.39 -2.83
N ASN A 107 -3.89 -8.55 -3.72
CA ASN A 107 -3.62 -7.14 -3.50
C ASN A 107 -3.62 -6.38 -4.82
N ASP A 108 -3.86 -5.08 -4.81
CA ASP A 108 -3.87 -4.21 -5.99
C ASP A 108 -2.84 -3.08 -5.90
N PRO A 109 -1.55 -3.41 -5.78
CA PRO A 109 -0.50 -2.45 -5.51
C PRO A 109 -0.16 -1.56 -6.69
N ILE A 110 0.58 -0.49 -6.36
CA ILE A 110 1.42 0.22 -7.32
C ILE A 110 2.83 -0.35 -7.26
N ILE A 111 3.36 -0.77 -8.40
CA ILE A 111 4.74 -1.26 -8.53
C ILE A 111 5.60 -0.18 -9.17
N LEU A 112 6.73 0.14 -8.53
CA LEU A 112 7.72 1.10 -9.02
C LEU A 112 8.98 0.36 -9.43
N LYS A 113 9.43 0.57 -10.68
CA LYS A 113 10.75 0.13 -11.11
C LYS A 113 11.77 1.21 -10.76
N LEU A 114 12.53 1.00 -9.69
CA LEU A 114 13.52 1.96 -9.20
C LEU A 114 14.85 1.86 -9.93
N ASP A 115 15.22 0.64 -10.35
CA ASP A 115 16.43 0.32 -11.11
C ASP A 115 16.18 -0.97 -11.91
N GLU A 116 17.09 -1.41 -12.75
CA GLU A 116 16.94 -2.65 -13.53
C GLU A 116 16.74 -3.87 -12.64
N ASN A 117 17.36 -3.91 -11.47
CA ASN A 117 17.28 -5.00 -10.51
C ASN A 117 16.66 -4.58 -9.17
N LYS A 118 15.86 -3.50 -9.15
CA LYS A 118 15.28 -2.97 -7.91
C LYS A 118 13.86 -2.48 -8.13
N TRP A 119 12.95 -3.00 -7.33
CA TRP A 119 11.52 -2.71 -7.39
C TRP A 119 10.97 -2.38 -6.02
N TRP A 120 9.98 -1.51 -5.98
CA TRP A 120 9.11 -1.31 -4.83
C TRP A 120 7.69 -1.69 -5.20
N ILE A 121 7.04 -2.38 -4.27
CA ILE A 121 5.60 -2.69 -4.34
C ILE A 121 4.95 -1.91 -3.21
N SER A 122 4.17 -0.89 -3.55
CA SER A 122 3.36 -0.11 -2.60
C SER A 122 2.01 -0.78 -2.46
N LEU A 123 1.79 -1.43 -1.32
CA LEU A 123 0.67 -2.32 -1.09
C LEU A 123 -0.59 -1.55 -0.70
N ALA A 124 -1.72 -1.93 -1.29
CA ALA A 124 -3.04 -1.59 -0.79
C ALA A 124 -3.32 -2.26 0.56
N ASP A 125 -4.48 -1.98 1.16
CA ASP A 125 -4.85 -2.49 2.49
C ASP A 125 -4.84 -4.02 2.52
N SER A 126 -3.83 -4.58 3.16
CA SER A 126 -3.68 -6.01 3.37
C SER A 126 -2.60 -6.30 4.41
N ASP A 127 -2.47 -7.56 4.79
CA ASP A 127 -1.31 -7.97 5.56
C ASP A 127 -0.09 -8.12 4.66
N VAL A 128 0.97 -7.36 4.93
CA VAL A 128 2.24 -7.40 4.18
C VAL A 128 2.87 -8.80 4.22
N GLY A 129 2.68 -9.55 5.30
CA GLY A 129 3.19 -10.91 5.45
C GLY A 129 2.68 -11.84 4.35
N PRO A 130 1.38 -12.10 4.23
CA PRO A 130 0.80 -12.92 3.17
C PRO A 130 1.22 -12.49 1.78
N VAL A 131 1.17 -11.19 1.47
CA VAL A 131 1.57 -10.70 0.14
C VAL A 131 3.03 -11.00 -0.17
N SER A 132 3.93 -10.86 0.82
CA SER A 132 5.36 -11.13 0.64
C SER A 132 5.68 -12.61 0.50
N TYR A 133 4.88 -13.49 1.14
CA TYR A 133 5.16 -14.94 1.21
C TYR A 133 4.31 -15.79 0.28
N THR A 134 3.23 -15.29 -0.30
CA THR A 134 2.31 -16.08 -1.16
C THR A 134 2.99 -16.71 -2.37
N HIS A 135 4.10 -16.12 -2.83
CA HIS A 135 4.87 -16.60 -3.98
C HIS A 135 6.27 -17.10 -3.62
N LEU A 136 6.63 -17.06 -2.33
CA LEU A 136 7.91 -17.57 -1.81
C LEU A 136 7.70 -18.94 -1.15
N THR A 137 7.22 -19.91 -1.90
CA THR A 137 7.46 -21.30 -1.51
C THR A 137 8.93 -21.58 -1.75
N LEU A 138 9.75 -21.47 -0.71
CA LEU A 138 11.08 -22.06 -0.73
C LEU A 138 10.88 -23.56 -0.97
N PRO A 139 11.49 -24.15 -2.00
CA PRO A 139 11.51 -25.60 -2.12
C PRO A 139 12.24 -26.12 -0.90
N THR A 140 11.50 -26.74 0.02
CA THR A 140 12.05 -27.40 1.22
C THR A 140 12.79 -28.69 0.90
N SER A 141 12.99 -28.99 -0.38
CA SER A 141 13.69 -30.21 -0.83
C SER A 141 15.21 -30.11 -0.84
N ASP A 142 15.80 -28.93 -0.61
CA ASP A 142 17.25 -28.71 -0.69
C ASP A 142 17.93 -28.43 0.66
N LEU A 143 17.25 -28.73 1.78
CA LEU A 143 17.83 -28.72 3.11
C LEU A 143 17.95 -30.14 3.66
N VAL A 144 18.83 -30.95 3.05
CA VAL A 144 19.39 -32.18 3.66
C VAL A 144 20.91 -32.11 3.54
#